data_362bc22cb5d6da26aa3c1c0eb5a9b862
#
_entry.id   362bc22cb5d6da26aa3c1c0eb5a9b862
#
_cell.length_a   1.000
_cell.length_b   1.000
_cell.length_c   1.000
_cell.angle_alpha   90.00
_cell.angle_beta   90.00
_cell.angle_gamma   90.00
#
_symmetry.space_group_name_H-M   'P 1'
#
loop_
_entity.id
_entity.type
_entity.pdbx_description
1 polymer ?
#
loop_
_entity_poly.entity_id
_entity_poly.type
_entity_poly.pdbx_seq_one_letter_code
_entity_poly.pdbx_strand_id
1 'polypeptide(L)'
;MDIPFVDGVCRVREDEELKLEYLRRHKENVGKDRSKAGKISFYEYDPAEEQKIRMQKQLIKIEMITNVKDMPVDKVKKLASFLGIPLVDPDLGVPKTDDGIRTELMLRADTDPVTVQKYMDSKEVEVAYMVKKAILDAKIDLTGQSGNAIWSQGKGFIAKIPSTRKPYEYLTELALTNSDEGRKFKQELEQIVT
;
A
#
# COMPACT_ATOMS: atom_id res chain seq x y z
N MET A 1 36.80 -21.37 -14.61
CA MET A 1 36.65 -20.41 -15.73
C MET A 1 36.34 -19.06 -15.09
N ASP A 2 37.28 -18.11 -15.23
CA ASP A 2 37.03 -16.75 -14.76
C ASP A 2 36.27 -15.96 -15.82
N ILE A 3 35.10 -15.46 -15.45
CA ILE A 3 34.23 -14.68 -16.33
C ILE A 3 34.15 -13.27 -15.74
N PRO A 4 34.87 -12.30 -16.31
CA PRO A 4 34.87 -10.94 -15.75
C PRO A 4 33.59 -10.21 -16.08
N PHE A 5 33.04 -9.54 -15.06
CA PHE A 5 32.00 -8.54 -15.23
C PHE A 5 32.67 -7.15 -15.20
N VAL A 6 32.56 -6.41 -16.29
CA VAL A 6 33.11 -5.07 -16.41
C VAL A 6 31.93 -4.09 -16.25
N ASP A 7 32.01 -3.17 -15.31
CA ASP A 7 30.92 -2.24 -14.97
C ASP A 7 29.57 -2.93 -14.74
N GLY A 8 29.61 -4.12 -14.12
CA GLY A 8 28.42 -4.92 -13.85
C GLY A 8 27.86 -5.69 -15.06
N VAL A 9 28.52 -5.67 -16.19
CA VAL A 9 28.08 -6.35 -17.42
C VAL A 9 29.10 -7.36 -17.89
N CYS A 10 28.66 -8.58 -18.18
CA CYS A 10 29.40 -9.56 -18.92
C CYS A 10 28.84 -9.70 -20.33
N ARG A 11 29.64 -9.41 -21.34
CA ARG A 11 29.26 -9.60 -22.75
C ARG A 11 29.78 -10.96 -23.23
N VAL A 12 28.84 -11.79 -23.67
CA VAL A 12 29.14 -13.13 -24.25
C VAL A 12 28.79 -13.08 -25.72
N ARG A 13 29.71 -13.54 -26.58
CA ARG A 13 29.47 -13.64 -28.02
C ARG A 13 28.59 -14.83 -28.33
N GLU A 14 27.91 -14.83 -29.47
CA GLU A 14 27.07 -15.93 -29.93
C GLU A 14 27.89 -17.25 -30.14
N ASP A 15 29.16 -17.13 -30.48
CA ASP A 15 30.08 -18.28 -30.68
C ASP A 15 30.63 -18.83 -29.34
N GLU A 16 30.41 -18.19 -28.21
CA GLU A 16 30.86 -18.62 -26.88
C GLU A 16 29.77 -19.45 -26.14
N GLU A 17 29.17 -20.42 -26.80
CA GLU A 17 28.03 -21.19 -26.27
C GLU A 17 28.31 -21.82 -24.91
N LEU A 18 29.48 -22.39 -24.68
CA LEU A 18 29.86 -23.02 -23.40
C LEU A 18 29.87 -22.00 -22.25
N LYS A 19 30.31 -20.79 -22.52
CA LYS A 19 30.33 -19.69 -21.54
C LYS A 19 28.94 -19.24 -21.20
N LEU A 20 28.07 -19.11 -22.21
CA LEU A 20 26.68 -18.76 -22.02
C LEU A 20 25.92 -19.82 -21.22
N GLU A 21 26.14 -21.10 -21.56
CA GLU A 21 25.50 -22.19 -20.83
C GLU A 21 25.97 -22.28 -19.38
N TYR A 22 27.28 -22.07 -19.13
CA TYR A 22 27.81 -21.99 -17.77
C TYR A 22 27.15 -20.87 -16.97
N LEU A 23 27.02 -19.66 -17.53
CA LEU A 23 26.37 -18.54 -16.87
C LEU A 23 24.88 -18.81 -16.60
N ARG A 24 24.17 -19.42 -17.54
CA ARG A 24 22.74 -19.77 -17.36
C ARG A 24 22.50 -20.76 -16.23
N ARG A 25 23.43 -21.70 -16.02
CA ARG A 25 23.38 -22.74 -14.96
C ARG A 25 23.99 -22.28 -13.63
N HIS A 26 24.66 -21.15 -13.62
CA HIS A 26 25.33 -20.68 -12.42
C HIS A 26 24.35 -20.35 -11.30
N LYS A 27 24.72 -20.74 -10.06
CA LYS A 27 23.85 -20.53 -8.87
C LYS A 27 23.46 -19.07 -8.59
N GLU A 28 24.31 -18.13 -9.00
CA GLU A 28 24.08 -16.69 -8.85
C GLU A 28 23.20 -16.10 -9.98
N ASN A 29 22.83 -16.91 -10.97
CA ASN A 29 21.91 -16.50 -12.01
C ASN A 29 20.47 -16.57 -11.48
N VAL A 30 19.82 -15.42 -11.34
CA VAL A 30 18.45 -15.34 -10.85
C VAL A 30 17.41 -15.56 -11.95
N GLY A 31 17.83 -15.75 -13.19
CA GLY A 31 16.92 -15.94 -14.32
C GLY A 31 15.96 -14.77 -14.50
N LYS A 32 14.68 -15.08 -14.68
CA LYS A 32 13.61 -14.06 -14.82
C LYS A 32 13.10 -13.52 -13.48
N ASP A 33 13.31 -14.24 -12.38
CA ASP A 33 12.83 -13.85 -11.04
C ASP A 33 13.87 -13.01 -10.28
N ARG A 34 13.91 -11.73 -10.63
CA ARG A 34 14.84 -10.76 -10.03
C ARG A 34 14.52 -10.41 -8.57
N SER A 35 13.38 -10.83 -8.05
CA SER A 35 13.03 -10.63 -6.64
C SER A 35 13.95 -11.40 -5.69
N LYS A 36 14.60 -12.44 -6.20
CA LYS A 36 15.57 -13.28 -5.48
C LYS A 36 17.01 -12.79 -5.58
N ALA A 37 17.25 -11.65 -6.24
CA ALA A 37 18.59 -11.12 -6.44
C ALA A 37 19.26 -10.77 -5.10
N GLY A 38 20.43 -11.39 -4.84
CA GLY A 38 21.31 -11.05 -3.73
C GLY A 38 22.40 -10.04 -4.14
N LYS A 39 23.37 -9.80 -3.23
CA LYS A 39 24.49 -8.88 -3.50
C LYS A 39 25.36 -9.29 -4.70
N ILE A 40 25.45 -10.59 -5.01
CA ILE A 40 26.25 -11.17 -6.09
C ILE A 40 25.30 -11.98 -6.98
N SER A 41 24.43 -11.28 -7.69
CA SER A 41 23.49 -11.94 -8.60
C SER A 41 23.55 -11.29 -9.97
N PHE A 42 23.34 -12.08 -11.00
CA PHE A 42 23.28 -11.61 -12.37
C PHE A 42 22.10 -12.25 -13.11
N TYR A 43 21.75 -11.70 -14.24
CA TYR A 43 20.72 -12.23 -15.13
C TYR A 43 21.08 -11.95 -16.59
N GLU A 44 20.52 -12.75 -17.49
CA GLU A 44 20.66 -12.54 -18.92
C GLU A 44 19.83 -11.31 -19.33
N TYR A 45 20.49 -10.31 -19.93
CA TYR A 45 19.82 -9.11 -20.40
C TYR A 45 19.28 -9.32 -21.81
N ASP A 46 17.97 -9.28 -21.93
CA ASP A 46 17.28 -9.30 -23.22
C ASP A 46 16.61 -7.92 -23.43
N PRO A 47 17.09 -7.13 -24.45
CA PRO A 47 16.52 -5.82 -24.71
C PRO A 47 15.02 -5.84 -25.03
N ALA A 48 14.54 -6.88 -25.72
CA ALA A 48 13.13 -7.01 -26.07
C ALA A 48 12.26 -7.29 -24.84
N GLU A 49 12.72 -8.18 -23.96
CA GLU A 49 12.05 -8.48 -22.70
C GLU A 49 12.04 -7.25 -21.78
N GLU A 50 13.15 -6.50 -21.70
CA GLU A 50 13.22 -5.25 -20.93
C GLU A 50 12.21 -4.18 -21.41
N GLN A 51 12.11 -4.01 -22.73
CA GLN A 51 11.13 -3.11 -23.30
C GLN A 51 9.70 -3.54 -22.97
N LYS A 52 9.43 -4.85 -23.06
CA LYS A 52 8.12 -5.40 -22.71
C LYS A 52 7.77 -5.17 -21.23
N ILE A 53 8.72 -5.41 -20.32
CA ILE A 53 8.56 -5.15 -18.89
C ILE A 53 8.31 -3.65 -18.63
N ARG A 54 9.06 -2.77 -19.28
CA ARG A 54 8.87 -1.32 -19.17
C ARG A 54 7.48 -0.90 -19.65
N MET A 55 7.05 -1.43 -20.81
CA MET A 55 5.72 -1.17 -21.36
C MET A 55 4.62 -1.63 -20.40
N GLN A 56 4.73 -2.85 -19.85
CA GLN A 56 3.76 -3.37 -18.87
C GLN A 56 3.67 -2.48 -17.62
N LYS A 57 4.81 -2.03 -17.09
CA LYS A 57 4.83 -1.11 -15.94
C LYS A 57 4.13 0.21 -16.26
N GLN A 58 4.33 0.76 -17.46
CA GLN A 58 3.65 1.99 -17.88
C GLN A 58 2.14 1.79 -18.05
N LEU A 59 1.71 0.65 -18.61
CA LEU A 59 0.30 0.33 -18.74
C LEU A 59 -0.40 0.23 -17.37
N ILE A 60 0.24 -0.41 -16.38
CA ILE A 60 -0.29 -0.49 -15.01
C ILE A 60 -0.43 0.92 -14.42
N LYS A 61 0.55 1.80 -14.60
CA LYS A 61 0.47 3.19 -14.13
C LYS A 61 -0.71 3.94 -14.75
N ILE A 62 -0.83 3.89 -16.08
CA ILE A 62 -1.91 4.54 -16.82
C ILE A 62 -3.27 4.03 -16.34
N GLU A 63 -3.40 2.72 -16.19
CA GLU A 63 -4.62 2.08 -15.69
C GLU A 63 -4.97 2.60 -14.30
N MET A 64 -4.01 2.62 -13.37
CA MET A 64 -4.27 3.07 -12.00
C MET A 64 -4.62 4.56 -11.93
N ILE A 65 -3.95 5.40 -12.71
CA ILE A 65 -4.29 6.84 -12.80
C ILE A 65 -5.72 7.02 -13.35
N THR A 66 -6.09 6.25 -14.38
CA THR A 66 -7.43 6.30 -14.97
C THR A 66 -8.49 5.84 -13.97
N ASN A 67 -8.24 4.73 -13.27
CA ASN A 67 -9.13 4.21 -12.25
C ASN A 67 -9.36 5.22 -11.11
N VAL A 68 -8.31 5.91 -10.65
CA VAL A 68 -8.43 6.97 -9.64
C VAL A 68 -9.19 8.18 -10.19
N LYS A 69 -8.97 8.55 -11.46
CA LYS A 69 -9.67 9.65 -12.11
C LYS A 69 -11.18 9.42 -12.12
N ASP A 70 -11.61 8.21 -12.45
CA ASP A 70 -13.02 7.85 -12.62
C ASP A 70 -13.68 7.36 -11.32
N MET A 71 -12.89 7.25 -10.23
CA MET A 71 -13.36 6.76 -8.93
C MET A 71 -14.33 7.76 -8.28
N PRO A 72 -15.41 7.29 -7.63
CA PRO A 72 -16.29 8.14 -6.82
C PRO A 72 -15.52 8.89 -5.72
N VAL A 73 -15.91 10.14 -5.46
CA VAL A 73 -15.23 11.04 -4.50
C VAL A 73 -15.07 10.41 -3.11
N ASP A 74 -16.10 9.73 -2.63
CA ASP A 74 -16.04 9.06 -1.32
C ASP A 74 -14.98 7.97 -1.27
N LYS A 75 -14.85 7.18 -2.33
CA LYS A 75 -13.78 6.18 -2.42
C LYS A 75 -12.41 6.82 -2.51
N VAL A 76 -12.28 7.93 -3.26
CA VAL A 76 -11.02 8.72 -3.32
C VAL A 76 -10.60 9.18 -1.93
N LYS A 77 -11.51 9.76 -1.14
CA LYS A 77 -11.23 10.24 0.22
C LYS A 77 -10.81 9.10 1.15
N LYS A 78 -11.51 7.97 1.10
CA LYS A 78 -11.21 6.78 1.89
C LYS A 78 -9.80 6.25 1.57
N LEU A 79 -9.52 6.02 0.30
CA LEU A 79 -8.22 5.49 -0.16
C LEU A 79 -7.08 6.48 0.11
N ALA A 80 -7.27 7.77 -0.18
CA ALA A 80 -6.30 8.82 0.11
C ALA A 80 -5.95 8.87 1.60
N SER A 81 -6.96 8.89 2.47
CA SER A 81 -6.78 8.88 3.92
C SER A 81 -6.04 7.64 4.41
N PHE A 82 -6.31 6.47 3.83
CA PHE A 82 -5.64 5.21 4.16
C PHE A 82 -4.16 5.25 3.75
N LEU A 83 -3.87 5.77 2.56
CA LEU A 83 -2.50 5.89 2.04
C LEU A 83 -1.70 7.06 2.63
N GLY A 84 -2.25 7.73 3.66
CA GLY A 84 -1.57 8.81 4.37
C GLY A 84 -1.62 10.16 3.68
N ILE A 85 -2.45 10.32 2.64
CA ILE A 85 -2.69 11.61 2.00
C ILE A 85 -3.63 12.43 2.91
N PRO A 86 -3.20 13.62 3.40
CA PRO A 86 -4.02 14.43 4.28
C PRO A 86 -5.23 15.00 3.53
N LEU A 87 -6.43 14.89 4.15
CA LEU A 87 -7.66 15.48 3.63
C LEU A 87 -7.81 16.97 4.00
N VAL A 88 -6.99 17.44 4.92
CA VAL A 88 -6.90 18.83 5.37
C VAL A 88 -5.51 19.31 4.98
N ASP A 89 -5.43 20.55 4.50
CA ASP A 89 -4.14 21.17 4.22
C ASP A 89 -3.38 21.36 5.53
N PRO A 90 -2.16 20.82 5.67
CA PRO A 90 -1.40 20.86 6.91
C PRO A 90 -0.94 22.27 7.29
N ASP A 91 -0.76 23.16 6.32
CA ASP A 91 -0.27 24.50 6.54
C ASP A 91 -1.40 25.50 6.83
N LEU A 92 -2.54 25.33 6.16
CA LEU A 92 -3.69 26.24 6.25
C LEU A 92 -4.77 25.75 7.21
N GLY A 93 -4.78 24.48 7.59
CA GLY A 93 -5.81 23.88 8.46
C GLY A 93 -7.20 23.80 7.82
N VAL A 94 -7.31 24.01 6.50
CA VAL A 94 -8.59 23.97 5.77
C VAL A 94 -8.75 22.65 5.00
N PRO A 95 -9.98 22.16 4.80
CA PRO A 95 -10.23 21.00 4.00
C PRO A 95 -9.73 21.19 2.55
N LYS A 96 -9.04 20.20 2.01
CA LYS A 96 -8.65 20.18 0.60
C LYS A 96 -9.87 19.98 -0.28
N THR A 97 -9.82 20.52 -1.49
CA THR A 97 -10.84 20.26 -2.50
C THR A 97 -10.82 18.80 -2.95
N ASP A 98 -11.95 18.28 -3.40
CA ASP A 98 -12.05 16.91 -3.90
C ASP A 98 -11.11 16.64 -5.07
N ASP A 99 -10.95 17.63 -5.96
CA ASP A 99 -10.00 17.55 -7.07
C ASP A 99 -8.54 17.59 -6.59
N GLY A 100 -8.24 18.34 -5.53
CA GLY A 100 -6.90 18.36 -4.91
C GLY A 100 -6.54 16.99 -4.34
N ILE A 101 -7.45 16.37 -3.58
CA ILE A 101 -7.24 15.04 -3.02
C ILE A 101 -7.07 14.00 -4.14
N ARG A 102 -7.91 14.07 -5.17
CA ARG A 102 -7.83 13.19 -6.35
C ARG A 102 -6.50 13.33 -7.07
N THR A 103 -6.02 14.57 -7.27
CA THR A 103 -4.74 14.83 -7.92
C THR A 103 -3.58 14.22 -7.13
N GLU A 104 -3.55 14.36 -5.81
CA GLU A 104 -2.52 13.75 -4.98
C GLU A 104 -2.57 12.21 -5.02
N LEU A 105 -3.77 11.62 -5.06
CA LEU A 105 -3.93 10.19 -5.19
C LEU A 105 -3.49 9.69 -6.58
N MET A 106 -3.71 10.46 -7.65
CA MET A 106 -3.19 10.16 -9.00
C MET A 106 -1.66 10.22 -9.03
N LEU A 107 -1.04 11.20 -8.37
CA LEU A 107 0.41 11.27 -8.21
C LEU A 107 0.96 10.06 -7.43
N ARG A 108 0.23 9.61 -6.41
CA ARG A 108 0.56 8.38 -5.68
C ARG A 108 0.44 7.17 -6.59
N ALA A 109 -0.59 7.09 -7.44
CA ALA A 109 -0.76 6.00 -8.41
C ALA A 109 0.34 5.98 -9.48
N ASP A 110 0.89 7.13 -9.87
CA ASP A 110 2.05 7.19 -10.77
C ASP A 110 3.33 6.69 -10.11
N THR A 111 3.56 7.03 -8.84
CA THR A 111 4.78 6.65 -8.13
C THR A 111 4.74 5.21 -7.60
N ASP A 112 3.59 4.74 -7.12
CA ASP A 112 3.41 3.43 -6.49
C ASP A 112 2.07 2.80 -6.89
N PRO A 113 1.91 2.42 -8.17
CA PRO A 113 0.66 1.87 -8.69
C PRO A 113 0.27 0.54 -8.03
N VAL A 114 1.25 -0.26 -7.62
CA VAL A 114 1.03 -1.57 -7.00
C VAL A 114 0.32 -1.44 -5.66
N THR A 115 0.76 -0.50 -4.83
CA THR A 115 0.11 -0.23 -3.53
C THR A 115 -1.30 0.33 -3.73
N VAL A 116 -1.49 1.24 -4.68
CA VAL A 116 -2.82 1.79 -4.99
C VAL A 116 -3.75 0.68 -5.46
N GLN A 117 -3.30 -0.19 -6.39
CA GLN A 117 -4.06 -1.33 -6.88
C GLN A 117 -4.47 -2.28 -5.75
N LYS A 118 -3.53 -2.61 -4.86
CA LYS A 118 -3.76 -3.53 -3.73
C LYS A 118 -4.91 -3.06 -2.82
N TYR A 119 -5.00 -1.77 -2.59
CA TYR A 119 -5.94 -1.20 -1.62
C TYR A 119 -7.20 -0.57 -2.22
N MET A 120 -7.28 -0.42 -3.55
CA MET A 120 -8.36 0.28 -4.24
C MET A 120 -9.76 -0.26 -3.90
N ASP A 121 -9.91 -1.59 -3.75
CA ASP A 121 -11.16 -2.25 -3.41
C ASP A 121 -11.07 -3.06 -2.10
N SER A 122 -10.11 -2.71 -1.25
CA SER A 122 -9.89 -3.41 0.01
C SER A 122 -10.92 -2.99 1.07
N LYS A 123 -11.55 -3.99 1.72
CA LYS A 123 -12.40 -3.76 2.89
C LYS A 123 -11.66 -3.11 4.05
N GLU A 124 -10.34 -3.29 4.12
CA GLU A 124 -9.47 -2.68 5.11
C GLU A 124 -9.52 -1.15 5.03
N VAL A 125 -9.54 -0.59 3.82
CA VAL A 125 -9.63 0.85 3.57
C VAL A 125 -10.94 1.42 4.11
N GLU A 126 -12.05 0.73 3.89
CA GLU A 126 -13.36 1.17 4.38
C GLU A 126 -13.41 1.18 5.91
N VAL A 127 -12.95 0.10 6.53
CA VAL A 127 -12.92 -0.03 7.99
C VAL A 127 -11.97 0.99 8.61
N ALA A 128 -10.77 1.15 8.06
CA ALA A 128 -9.79 2.12 8.54
C ALA A 128 -10.32 3.57 8.46
N TYR A 129 -11.03 3.89 7.38
CA TYR A 129 -11.66 5.20 7.24
C TYR A 129 -12.77 5.43 8.27
N MET A 130 -13.64 4.43 8.51
CA MET A 130 -14.69 4.52 9.52
C MET A 130 -14.09 4.71 10.92
N VAL A 131 -13.07 3.96 11.29
CA VAL A 131 -12.36 4.11 12.57
C VAL A 131 -11.78 5.51 12.71
N LYS A 132 -11.06 5.97 11.68
CA LYS A 132 -10.46 7.31 11.69
C LYS A 132 -11.49 8.42 11.80
N LYS A 133 -12.58 8.30 11.07
CA LYS A 133 -13.71 9.25 11.13
C LYS A 133 -14.36 9.23 12.52
N ALA A 134 -14.62 8.06 13.10
CA ALA A 134 -15.18 7.94 14.44
C ALA A 134 -14.30 8.59 15.53
N ILE A 135 -12.97 8.50 15.38
CA ILE A 135 -12.02 9.18 16.29
C ILE A 135 -12.07 10.69 16.07
N LEU A 136 -12.02 11.16 14.82
CA LEU A 136 -12.03 12.59 14.49
C LEU A 136 -13.35 13.27 14.90
N ASP A 137 -14.47 12.59 14.72
CA ASP A 137 -15.82 13.08 15.12
C ASP A 137 -16.07 12.92 16.63
N ALA A 138 -15.02 12.60 17.40
CA ALA A 138 -15.11 12.37 18.86
C ALA A 138 -16.18 11.35 19.27
N LYS A 139 -16.48 10.36 18.40
CA LYS A 139 -17.37 9.23 18.70
C LYS A 139 -16.65 8.16 19.51
N ILE A 140 -15.34 8.03 19.33
CA ILE A 140 -14.44 7.19 20.12
C ILE A 140 -13.54 8.09 20.94
N ASP A 141 -13.59 7.94 22.25
CA ASP A 141 -12.71 8.66 23.18
C ASP A 141 -11.48 7.81 23.48
N LEU A 142 -10.31 8.40 23.25
CA LEU A 142 -8.98 7.83 23.48
C LEU A 142 -8.24 8.47 24.66
N THR A 143 -8.87 9.41 25.36
CA THR A 143 -8.22 10.25 26.38
C THR A 143 -8.11 9.57 27.75
N GLY A 144 -8.68 8.37 27.92
CA GLY A 144 -8.62 7.61 29.17
C GLY A 144 -7.18 7.32 29.62
N GLN A 145 -6.87 7.57 30.91
CA GLN A 145 -5.55 7.41 31.54
C GLN A 145 -4.89 6.03 31.37
N SER A 146 -5.58 5.05 30.82
CA SER A 146 -5.13 3.65 30.69
C SER A 146 -4.97 3.15 29.26
N GLY A 147 -5.00 4.04 28.25
CA GLY A 147 -4.97 3.62 26.86
C GLY A 147 -6.23 2.89 26.40
N ASN A 148 -7.36 3.13 27.06
CA ASN A 148 -8.63 2.52 26.70
C ASN A 148 -9.30 3.32 25.58
N ALA A 149 -9.85 2.61 24.60
CA ALA A 149 -10.82 3.16 23.67
C ALA A 149 -12.23 2.92 24.19
N ILE A 150 -13.01 3.97 24.33
CA ILE A 150 -14.41 3.92 24.77
C ILE A 150 -15.31 4.69 23.81
N TRP A 151 -16.60 4.30 23.75
CA TRP A 151 -17.60 5.06 23.03
C TRP A 151 -17.99 6.32 23.80
N SER A 152 -17.87 7.50 23.18
CA SER A 152 -18.17 8.78 23.83
C SER A 152 -19.65 8.95 24.24
N GLN A 153 -20.55 8.20 23.63
CA GLN A 153 -22.00 8.27 23.90
C GLN A 153 -22.49 7.21 24.91
N GLY A 154 -21.63 6.76 25.82
CA GLY A 154 -22.04 5.81 26.89
C GLY A 154 -22.29 4.38 26.42
N LYS A 155 -21.92 4.02 25.19
CA LYS A 155 -22.04 2.64 24.68
C LYS A 155 -20.99 1.67 25.25
N GLY A 156 -20.08 2.18 26.08
CA GLY A 156 -19.18 1.37 26.87
C GLY A 156 -17.77 1.22 26.32
N PHE A 157 -17.07 0.25 26.89
CA PHE A 157 -15.68 -0.06 26.57
C PHE A 157 -15.55 -0.78 25.22
N ILE A 158 -14.58 -0.36 24.41
CA ILE A 158 -14.26 -0.98 23.12
C ILE A 158 -13.07 -1.92 23.29
N ALA A 159 -11.91 -1.37 23.63
CA ALA A 159 -10.68 -2.16 23.78
C ALA A 159 -9.62 -1.40 24.57
N LYS A 160 -8.67 -2.13 25.14
CA LYS A 160 -7.43 -1.57 25.69
C LYS A 160 -6.35 -1.58 24.62
N ILE A 161 -5.85 -0.40 24.30
CA ILE A 161 -4.85 -0.21 23.26
C ILE A 161 -3.45 -0.36 23.86
N PRO A 162 -2.59 -1.23 23.33
CA PRO A 162 -1.20 -1.33 23.79
C PRO A 162 -0.46 0.00 23.54
N SER A 163 0.34 0.45 24.50
CA SER A 163 1.11 1.71 24.40
C SER A 163 2.11 1.75 23.23
N THR A 164 2.47 0.59 22.68
CA THR A 164 3.38 0.44 21.55
C THR A 164 2.69 0.58 20.18
N ARG A 165 1.36 0.69 20.15
CA ARG A 165 0.57 0.74 18.91
C ARG A 165 -0.18 2.05 18.75
N LYS A 166 -0.34 2.49 17.52
CA LYS A 166 -1.20 3.63 17.20
C LYS A 166 -2.67 3.22 17.33
N PRO A 167 -3.50 4.04 18.01
CA PRO A 167 -4.89 3.71 18.28
C PRO A 167 -5.70 3.31 17.05
N TYR A 168 -5.59 4.09 15.96
CA TYR A 168 -6.37 3.83 14.76
C TYR A 168 -5.96 2.52 14.05
N GLU A 169 -4.67 2.17 14.07
CA GLU A 169 -4.18 0.90 13.48
C GLU A 169 -4.71 -0.30 14.27
N TYR A 170 -4.60 -0.23 15.60
CA TYR A 170 -5.10 -1.28 16.49
C TYR A 170 -6.61 -1.50 16.37
N LEU A 171 -7.40 -0.42 16.36
CA LEU A 171 -8.85 -0.49 16.23
C LEU A 171 -9.28 -0.98 14.83
N THR A 172 -8.53 -0.63 13.79
CA THR A 172 -8.78 -1.16 12.43
C THR A 172 -8.54 -2.67 12.39
N GLU A 173 -7.42 -3.15 12.94
CA GLU A 173 -7.14 -4.59 13.03
C GLU A 173 -8.22 -5.32 13.85
N LEU A 174 -8.64 -4.75 14.98
CA LEU A 174 -9.71 -5.32 15.81
C LEU A 174 -11.01 -5.48 15.00
N ALA A 175 -11.43 -4.44 14.28
CA ALA A 175 -12.65 -4.48 13.46
C ALA A 175 -12.57 -5.48 12.28
N LEU A 176 -11.36 -5.82 11.83
CA LEU A 176 -11.12 -6.82 10.77
C LEU A 176 -10.98 -8.25 11.31
N THR A 177 -10.79 -8.39 12.61
CA THR A 177 -10.65 -9.71 13.24
C THR A 177 -12.00 -10.43 13.33
N ASN A 178 -12.00 -11.74 13.01
CA ASN A 178 -13.21 -12.59 13.11
C ASN A 178 -13.55 -13.01 14.55
N SER A 179 -13.06 -12.30 15.57
CA SER A 179 -13.46 -12.49 16.96
C SER A 179 -14.85 -11.92 17.22
N ASP A 180 -15.51 -12.37 18.30
CA ASP A 180 -16.82 -11.83 18.69
C ASP A 180 -16.72 -10.34 19.01
N GLU A 181 -15.64 -9.92 19.68
CA GLU A 181 -15.35 -8.53 19.99
C GLU A 181 -15.14 -7.69 18.73
N GLY A 182 -14.37 -8.21 17.76
CA GLY A 182 -14.14 -7.52 16.48
C GLY A 182 -15.41 -7.35 15.67
N ARG A 183 -16.24 -8.40 15.59
CA ARG A 183 -17.54 -8.33 14.89
C ARG A 183 -18.50 -7.34 15.54
N LYS A 184 -18.60 -7.37 16.87
CA LYS A 184 -19.44 -6.44 17.63
C LYS A 184 -18.97 -4.99 17.42
N PHE A 185 -17.67 -4.73 17.57
CA PHE A 185 -17.10 -3.40 17.36
C PHE A 185 -17.37 -2.89 15.95
N LYS A 186 -17.19 -3.73 14.93
CA LYS A 186 -17.47 -3.36 13.53
C LYS A 186 -18.94 -3.02 13.31
N GLN A 187 -19.87 -3.79 13.84
CA GLN A 187 -21.31 -3.51 13.73
C GLN A 187 -21.69 -2.20 14.40
N GLU A 188 -21.17 -1.92 15.59
CA GLU A 188 -21.37 -0.66 16.29
C GLU A 188 -20.78 0.52 15.53
N LEU A 189 -19.59 0.35 14.92
CA LEU A 189 -18.91 1.35 14.11
C LEU A 189 -19.73 1.70 12.86
N GLU A 190 -20.25 0.71 12.15
CA GLU A 190 -21.12 0.91 10.99
C GLU A 190 -22.39 1.69 11.34
N GLN A 191 -22.99 1.48 12.51
CA GLN A 191 -24.18 2.23 12.97
C GLN A 191 -23.93 3.69 13.35
N ILE A 192 -22.68 4.01 13.74
CA ILE A 192 -22.36 5.34 14.27
C ILE A 192 -21.81 6.28 13.19
N VAL A 193 -21.15 5.71 12.17
CA VAL A 193 -20.44 6.47 11.14
C VAL A 193 -21.29 6.64 9.86
N THR A 194 -22.34 5.84 9.69
CA THR A 194 -23.31 6.01 8.62
C THR A 194 -24.22 7.20 8.91
#